data_c498c00590570d96ef4ab94abe77f995
#
_entry.id   c498c00590570d96ef4ab94abe77f995
#
_cell.length_a   1.000
_cell.length_b   1.000
_cell.length_c   1.000
_cell.angle_alpha   90.00
_cell.angle_beta   90.00
_cell.angle_gamma   90.00
#
_symmetry.space_group_name_H-M   'P 1'
#
loop_
_entity.id
_entity.type
_entity.pdbx_description
1 polymer ?
#
loop_
_entity_poly.entity_id
_entity_poly.type
_entity_poly.pdbx_seq_one_letter_code
_entity_poly.pdbx_strand_id
1 'polypeptide(L)'
;MNQDSFDLKAYEQITPTTTIQWRKKSLTYYIPNTMVFWRATTFESKEPETINWLSTFSREEVYFDIGANVGMYAITAAAAMDVAVYAFEPEVFNYAILTRNIYDNLLCDKMKAFCIALGDKTTLGDFYINSNEQGKSGHMFGEDLDFNLRPKISGLIQGSVSYKLDQLIQKNMLPVPTHI
;
A
#
# COMPACT_ATOMS: atom_id res chain seq x y z
N MET A 1 -14.28 -40.84 6.97
CA MET A 1 -13.61 -39.58 6.57
C MET A 1 -13.40 -38.81 7.85
N ASN A 2 -12.17 -38.80 8.38
CA ASN A 2 -11.82 -37.92 9.48
C ASN A 2 -11.92 -36.48 8.97
N GLN A 3 -12.94 -35.74 9.37
CA GLN A 3 -12.92 -34.31 9.31
C GLN A 3 -11.87 -33.88 10.37
N ASP A 4 -10.66 -33.59 9.91
CA ASP A 4 -9.75 -32.78 10.69
C ASP A 4 -10.51 -31.46 10.94
N SER A 5 -11.04 -31.34 12.16
CA SER A 5 -11.83 -30.18 12.53
C SER A 5 -10.89 -28.97 12.54
N PHE A 6 -11.04 -28.07 11.55
CA PHE A 6 -10.32 -26.80 11.52
C PHE A 6 -10.61 -26.05 12.82
N ASP A 7 -9.56 -25.79 13.60
CA ASP A 7 -9.69 -25.01 14.84
C ASP A 7 -9.71 -23.52 14.51
N LEU A 8 -10.92 -22.98 14.40
CA LEU A 8 -11.14 -21.57 14.11
C LEU A 8 -10.54 -20.65 15.18
N LYS A 9 -10.61 -21.06 16.48
CA LYS A 9 -10.05 -20.24 17.56
C LYS A 9 -8.53 -20.17 17.50
N ALA A 10 -7.87 -21.28 17.18
CA ALA A 10 -6.43 -21.28 16.96
C ALA A 10 -6.07 -20.43 15.73
N TYR A 11 -6.84 -20.52 14.65
CA TYR A 11 -6.64 -19.69 13.45
C TYR A 11 -6.80 -18.19 13.74
N GLU A 12 -7.81 -17.78 14.48
CA GLU A 12 -8.04 -16.36 14.84
C GLU A 12 -6.89 -15.76 15.66
N GLN A 13 -6.10 -16.60 16.33
CA GLN A 13 -4.93 -16.17 17.10
C GLN A 13 -3.67 -16.05 16.22
N ILE A 14 -3.68 -16.58 15.01
CA ILE A 14 -2.54 -16.48 14.10
C ILE A 14 -2.45 -15.06 13.56
N THR A 15 -1.41 -14.34 13.98
CA THR A 15 -1.11 -13.00 13.50
C THR A 15 0.34 -13.00 12.97
N PRO A 16 0.57 -13.55 11.76
CA PRO A 16 1.91 -13.64 11.23
C PRO A 16 2.46 -12.24 10.94
N THR A 17 3.55 -11.89 11.61
CA THR A 17 4.24 -10.61 11.44
C THR A 17 5.73 -10.81 11.26
N THR A 18 6.37 -9.86 10.60
CA THR A 18 7.83 -9.72 10.59
C THR A 18 8.21 -8.31 11.03
N THR A 19 9.36 -8.19 11.66
CA THR A 19 9.89 -6.90 12.07
C THR A 19 11.22 -6.67 11.38
N ILE A 20 11.33 -5.54 10.71
CA ILE A 20 12.58 -5.08 10.11
C ILE A 20 13.14 -3.91 10.91
N GLN A 21 14.46 -3.82 10.96
CA GLN A 21 15.16 -2.69 11.56
C GLN A 21 15.61 -1.77 10.43
N TRP A 22 15.12 -0.53 10.44
CA TRP A 22 15.60 0.47 9.51
C TRP A 22 16.05 1.72 10.26
N ARG A 23 17.33 2.07 10.11
CA ARG A 23 17.96 3.08 10.94
C ARG A 23 17.76 2.75 12.44
N LYS A 24 17.15 3.62 13.21
CA LYS A 24 16.88 3.43 14.65
C LYS A 24 15.42 3.04 14.94
N LYS A 25 14.68 2.61 13.91
CA LYS A 25 13.27 2.25 14.01
C LYS A 25 13.04 0.78 13.76
N SER A 26 12.14 0.23 14.53
CA SER A 26 11.60 -1.13 14.38
C SER A 26 10.27 -1.01 13.67
N LEU A 27 10.14 -1.60 12.48
CA LEU A 27 8.94 -1.55 11.65
C LEU A 27 8.33 -2.95 11.58
N THR A 28 7.08 -3.06 11.99
CA THR A 28 6.34 -4.34 12.02
C THR A 28 5.40 -4.43 10.84
N TYR A 29 5.44 -5.55 10.12
CA TYR A 29 4.58 -5.80 8.97
C TYR A 29 3.80 -7.10 9.17
N TYR A 30 2.49 -7.04 8.94
CA TYR A 30 1.64 -8.22 8.79
C TYR A 30 1.98 -8.94 7.49
N ILE A 31 2.25 -10.25 7.58
CA ILE A 31 2.76 -11.07 6.47
C ILE A 31 1.86 -12.29 6.21
N PRO A 32 0.68 -12.10 5.59
CA PRO A 32 -0.26 -13.19 5.33
C PRO A 32 0.27 -14.22 4.32
N ASN A 33 1.30 -13.89 3.55
CA ASN A 33 1.87 -14.76 2.52
C ASN A 33 3.35 -14.43 2.25
N THR A 34 3.99 -15.26 1.43
CA THR A 34 5.41 -15.13 1.08
C THR A 34 5.72 -13.88 0.23
N MET A 35 4.76 -13.38 -0.56
CA MET A 35 4.95 -12.17 -1.37
C MET A 35 5.08 -10.94 -0.48
N VAL A 36 4.20 -10.79 0.51
CA VAL A 36 4.28 -9.67 1.46
C VAL A 36 5.54 -9.79 2.32
N PHE A 37 5.92 -11.01 2.75
CA PHE A 37 7.18 -11.24 3.44
C PHE A 37 8.39 -10.83 2.61
N TRP A 38 8.42 -11.22 1.33
CA TRP A 38 9.48 -10.82 0.40
C TRP A 38 9.57 -9.30 0.26
N ARG A 39 8.44 -8.60 0.11
CA ARG A 39 8.43 -7.12 0.08
C ARG A 39 9.02 -6.51 1.34
N ALA A 40 8.63 -7.02 2.51
CA ALA A 40 9.12 -6.51 3.78
C ALA A 40 10.63 -6.72 3.96
N THR A 41 11.16 -7.85 3.50
CA THR A 41 12.57 -8.20 3.71
C THR A 41 13.52 -7.69 2.63
N THR A 42 13.00 -7.26 1.47
CA THR A 42 13.82 -6.80 0.34
C THR A 42 13.68 -5.31 0.02
N PHE A 43 12.89 -4.55 0.78
CA PHE A 43 12.54 -3.18 0.41
C PHE A 43 13.77 -2.26 0.23
N GLU A 44 14.82 -2.42 1.05
CA GLU A 44 16.05 -1.64 0.94
C GLU A 44 16.88 -2.01 -0.30
N SER A 45 16.94 -3.31 -0.60
CA SER A 45 17.80 -3.81 -1.68
C SER A 45 17.13 -3.75 -3.05
N LYS A 46 15.79 -3.80 -3.07
CA LYS A 46 15.02 -3.79 -4.32
C LYS A 46 15.02 -2.42 -5.01
N GLU A 47 14.89 -1.36 -4.24
CA GLU A 47 14.79 0.01 -4.75
C GLU A 47 15.64 0.98 -3.89
N PRO A 48 16.97 0.84 -3.93
CA PRO A 48 17.87 1.62 -3.08
C PRO A 48 17.78 3.13 -3.35
N GLU A 49 17.45 3.54 -4.57
CA GLU A 49 17.24 4.95 -4.93
C GLU A 49 16.03 5.53 -4.20
N THR A 50 14.93 4.77 -4.10
CA THR A 50 13.73 5.17 -3.35
C THR A 50 14.07 5.34 -1.87
N ILE A 51 14.83 4.41 -1.29
CA ILE A 51 15.27 4.49 0.10
C ILE A 51 16.18 5.70 0.34
N ASN A 52 17.10 5.99 -0.57
CA ASN A 52 17.95 7.17 -0.50
C ASN A 52 17.12 8.46 -0.58
N TRP A 53 16.14 8.51 -1.48
CA TRP A 53 15.22 9.64 -1.61
C TRP A 53 14.37 9.85 -0.36
N LEU A 54 13.72 8.81 0.18
CA LEU A 54 12.99 8.90 1.45
C LEU A 54 13.88 9.42 2.60
N SER A 55 15.17 9.10 2.55
CA SER A 55 16.15 9.51 3.55
C SER A 55 16.41 11.02 3.58
N THR A 56 15.98 11.75 2.54
CA THR A 56 16.12 13.22 2.45
C THR A 56 14.93 13.97 3.06
N PHE A 57 13.83 13.25 3.39
CA PHE A 57 12.62 13.88 3.90
C PHE A 57 12.82 14.46 5.30
N SER A 58 12.11 15.55 5.59
CA SER A 58 12.09 16.24 6.88
C SER A 58 10.68 16.35 7.44
N ARG A 59 10.58 16.51 8.75
CA ARG A 59 9.35 16.41 9.55
C ARG A 59 8.19 17.27 9.06
N GLU A 60 8.49 18.47 8.54
CA GLU A 60 7.47 19.43 8.10
C GLU A 60 6.91 19.12 6.70
N GLU A 61 7.41 18.07 6.05
CA GLU A 61 7.04 17.72 4.69
C GLU A 61 5.85 16.78 4.64
N VAL A 62 5.21 16.72 3.46
CA VAL A 62 4.05 15.88 3.18
C VAL A 62 4.38 14.95 2.02
N TYR A 63 4.28 13.67 2.27
CA TYR A 63 4.52 12.63 1.27
C TYR A 63 3.22 11.99 0.79
N PHE A 64 3.03 11.91 -0.53
CA PHE A 64 1.96 11.15 -1.16
C PHE A 64 2.54 9.89 -1.78
N ASP A 65 2.15 8.71 -1.26
CA ASP A 65 2.54 7.41 -1.78
C ASP A 65 1.42 6.87 -2.69
N ILE A 66 1.63 6.95 -4.02
CA ILE A 66 0.64 6.54 -5.03
C ILE A 66 0.92 5.10 -5.46
N GLY A 67 -0.04 4.21 -5.22
CA GLY A 67 0.17 2.77 -5.38
C GLY A 67 0.93 2.17 -4.21
N ALA A 68 0.57 2.58 -3.00
CA ALA A 68 1.30 2.25 -1.78
C ALA A 68 1.39 0.75 -1.48
N ASN A 69 0.61 -0.08 -2.16
CA ASN A 69 0.57 -1.53 -1.95
C ASN A 69 0.36 -1.85 -0.46
N VAL A 70 1.24 -2.62 0.17
CA VAL A 70 1.17 -2.94 1.60
C VAL A 70 1.88 -1.92 2.50
N GLY A 71 2.35 -0.79 1.93
CA GLY A 71 2.84 0.38 2.65
C GLY A 71 4.32 0.38 3.00
N MET A 72 5.16 -0.37 2.29
CA MET A 72 6.58 -0.47 2.66
C MET A 72 7.27 0.90 2.75
N TYR A 73 7.12 1.74 1.72
CA TYR A 73 7.76 3.06 1.67
C TYR A 73 7.01 4.09 2.52
N ALA A 74 5.67 4.09 2.47
CA ALA A 74 4.82 4.96 3.27
C ALA A 74 5.08 4.85 4.78
N ILE A 75 5.11 3.62 5.30
CA ILE A 75 5.36 3.33 6.72
C ILE A 75 6.78 3.71 7.11
N THR A 76 7.75 3.39 6.24
CA THR A 76 9.15 3.76 6.46
C THR A 76 9.32 5.28 6.57
N ALA A 77 8.71 6.05 5.65
CA ALA A 77 8.74 7.52 5.68
C ALA A 77 8.09 8.07 6.96
N ALA A 78 6.88 7.64 7.28
CA ALA A 78 6.17 8.13 8.45
C ALA A 78 6.88 7.80 9.77
N ALA A 79 7.39 6.57 9.91
CA ALA A 79 8.01 6.11 11.14
C ALA A 79 9.42 6.67 11.37
N ALA A 80 10.23 6.74 10.32
CA ALA A 80 11.65 7.06 10.46
C ALA A 80 11.98 8.52 10.13
N MET A 81 11.23 9.16 9.22
CA MET A 81 11.45 10.57 8.85
C MET A 81 10.46 11.51 9.55
N ASP A 82 9.44 10.96 10.21
CA ASP A 82 8.44 11.73 10.97
C ASP A 82 7.59 12.67 10.10
N VAL A 83 7.41 12.32 8.81
CA VAL A 83 6.62 13.08 7.83
C VAL A 83 5.14 12.68 7.86
N ALA A 84 4.26 13.59 7.46
CA ALA A 84 2.86 13.27 7.23
C ALA A 84 2.69 12.52 5.90
N VAL A 85 2.02 11.35 5.91
CA VAL A 85 1.87 10.50 4.73
C VAL A 85 0.40 10.32 4.35
N TYR A 86 0.12 10.48 3.05
CA TYR A 86 -1.16 10.17 2.42
C TYR A 86 -0.93 9.06 1.40
N ALA A 87 -1.37 7.86 1.73
CA ALA A 87 -1.14 6.66 0.92
C ALA A 87 -2.40 6.31 0.12
N PHE A 88 -2.23 5.99 -1.15
CA PHE A 88 -3.32 5.64 -2.07
C PHE A 88 -3.09 4.24 -2.61
N GLU A 89 -3.99 3.31 -2.29
CA GLU A 89 -3.92 1.93 -2.76
C GLU A 89 -5.33 1.44 -3.13
N PRO A 90 -5.64 1.33 -4.42
CA PRO A 90 -6.97 0.96 -4.87
C PRO A 90 -7.30 -0.53 -4.72
N GLU A 91 -6.30 -1.42 -4.66
CA GLU A 91 -6.53 -2.86 -4.52
C GLU A 91 -6.90 -3.19 -3.06
N VAL A 92 -8.10 -3.76 -2.86
CA VAL A 92 -8.71 -3.90 -1.53
C VAL A 92 -7.90 -4.77 -0.56
N PHE A 93 -7.27 -5.85 -1.03
CA PHE A 93 -6.49 -6.73 -0.14
C PHE A 93 -5.14 -6.11 0.25
N ASN A 94 -4.48 -5.41 -0.66
CA ASN A 94 -3.29 -4.63 -0.34
C ASN A 94 -3.62 -3.49 0.63
N TYR A 95 -4.74 -2.77 0.37
CA TYR A 95 -5.21 -1.72 1.25
C TYR A 95 -5.53 -2.22 2.67
N ALA A 96 -6.13 -3.40 2.81
CA ALA A 96 -6.39 -4.00 4.11
C ALA A 96 -5.09 -4.29 4.89
N ILE A 97 -4.04 -4.76 4.18
CA ILE A 97 -2.72 -4.97 4.80
C ILE A 97 -2.05 -3.63 5.13
N LEU A 98 -2.11 -2.64 4.24
CA LEU A 98 -1.59 -1.30 4.47
C LEU A 98 -2.18 -0.69 5.75
N THR A 99 -3.51 -0.72 5.90
CA THR A 99 -4.18 -0.17 7.08
C THR A 99 -3.81 -0.92 8.36
N ARG A 100 -3.67 -2.24 8.28
CA ARG A 100 -3.16 -3.06 9.39
C ARG A 100 -1.74 -2.68 9.77
N ASN A 101 -0.85 -2.52 8.79
CA ASN A 101 0.54 -2.13 9.03
C ASN A 101 0.65 -0.71 9.62
N ILE A 102 -0.21 0.24 9.22
CA ILE A 102 -0.29 1.57 9.85
C ILE A 102 -0.63 1.44 11.34
N TYR A 103 -1.63 0.62 11.65
CA TYR A 103 -2.07 0.40 13.04
C TYR A 103 -0.99 -0.28 13.87
N ASP A 104 -0.38 -1.35 13.36
CA ASP A 104 0.63 -2.15 14.08
C ASP A 104 1.92 -1.33 14.35
N ASN A 105 2.18 -0.27 13.58
CA ASN A 105 3.29 0.66 13.79
C ASN A 105 2.92 1.95 14.55
N LEU A 106 1.68 2.06 15.04
CA LEU A 106 1.18 3.22 15.78
C LEU A 106 1.27 4.54 15.00
N LEU A 107 0.96 4.51 13.69
CA LEU A 107 1.12 5.65 12.78
C LEU A 107 -0.21 6.31 12.38
N CYS A 108 -1.33 6.01 13.06
CA CYS A 108 -2.66 6.51 12.70
C CYS A 108 -2.80 8.03 12.78
N ASP A 109 -1.95 8.71 13.55
CA ASP A 109 -1.88 10.16 13.66
C ASP A 109 -1.07 10.83 12.55
N LYS A 110 -0.19 10.08 11.87
CA LYS A 110 0.72 10.57 10.83
C LYS A 110 0.34 10.13 9.42
N MET A 111 -0.40 9.04 9.32
CA MET A 111 -0.75 8.44 8.03
C MET A 111 -2.24 8.41 7.81
N LYS A 112 -2.66 8.74 6.58
CA LYS A 112 -4.02 8.46 6.07
C LYS A 112 -3.90 7.61 4.81
N ALA A 113 -4.58 6.47 4.82
CA ALA A 113 -4.68 5.61 3.64
C ALA A 113 -6.06 5.75 2.99
N PHE A 114 -6.08 5.70 1.65
CA PHE A 114 -7.28 5.82 0.84
C PHE A 114 -7.38 4.66 -0.14
N CYS A 115 -8.51 3.93 -0.11
CA CYS A 115 -8.80 2.85 -1.05
C CYS A 115 -9.41 3.42 -2.34
N ILE A 116 -8.62 4.19 -3.07
CA ILE A 116 -9.02 4.85 -4.32
C ILE A 116 -7.90 4.80 -5.35
N ALA A 117 -8.26 4.80 -6.62
CA ALA A 117 -7.32 5.03 -7.71
C ALA A 117 -7.09 6.54 -7.92
N LEU A 118 -5.91 6.90 -8.37
CA LEU A 118 -5.62 8.24 -8.90
C LEU A 118 -5.42 8.14 -10.41
N GLY A 119 -6.02 9.05 -11.15
CA GLY A 119 -6.00 9.04 -12.60
C GLY A 119 -6.34 10.40 -13.23
N ASP A 120 -6.56 10.39 -14.52
CA ASP A 120 -6.88 11.58 -15.30
C ASP A 120 -8.35 12.01 -15.23
N LYS A 121 -9.21 11.17 -14.62
CA LYS A 121 -10.67 11.40 -14.49
C LYS A 121 -11.17 11.05 -13.10
N THR A 122 -12.14 11.86 -12.62
CA THR A 122 -12.92 11.51 -11.44
C THR A 122 -14.15 10.74 -11.89
N THR A 123 -14.15 9.41 -11.68
CA THR A 123 -15.19 8.51 -12.16
C THR A 123 -15.23 7.20 -11.37
N LEU A 124 -16.37 6.52 -11.44
CA LEU A 124 -16.48 5.10 -11.10
C LEU A 124 -16.06 4.27 -12.30
N GLY A 125 -15.43 3.14 -12.06
CA GLY A 125 -15.01 2.24 -13.13
C GLY A 125 -14.46 0.93 -12.61
N ASP A 126 -13.98 0.13 -13.55
CA ASP A 126 -13.39 -1.17 -13.29
C ASP A 126 -11.91 -1.05 -12.94
N PHE A 127 -11.53 -1.74 -11.87
CA PHE A 127 -10.12 -1.92 -11.48
C PHE A 127 -9.74 -3.37 -11.74
N TYR A 128 -8.88 -3.58 -12.71
CA TYR A 128 -8.45 -4.89 -13.18
C TYR A 128 -7.32 -5.42 -12.32
N ILE A 129 -7.61 -6.49 -11.58
CA ILE A 129 -6.68 -7.11 -10.63
C ILE A 129 -5.94 -8.25 -11.33
N ASN A 130 -4.64 -8.10 -11.46
CA ASN A 130 -3.76 -9.05 -12.14
C ASN A 130 -3.62 -10.38 -11.38
N SER A 131 -3.69 -10.34 -10.06
CA SER A 131 -3.57 -11.50 -9.17
C SER A 131 -4.28 -11.23 -7.86
N ASN A 132 -4.97 -12.22 -7.31
CA ASN A 132 -5.59 -12.15 -5.97
C ASN A 132 -4.58 -12.40 -4.84
N GLU A 133 -3.29 -12.57 -5.16
CA GLU A 133 -2.24 -12.71 -4.15
C GLU A 133 -1.88 -11.33 -3.59
N GLN A 134 -2.10 -11.15 -2.30
CA GLN A 134 -1.78 -9.91 -1.59
C GLN A 134 -0.30 -9.57 -1.75
N GLY A 135 -0.01 -8.28 -1.90
CA GLY A 135 1.34 -7.79 -2.16
C GLY A 135 1.73 -7.76 -3.64
N LYS A 136 0.93 -8.32 -4.55
CA LYS A 136 1.17 -8.17 -6.00
C LYS A 136 0.90 -6.74 -6.47
N SER A 137 1.41 -6.45 -7.65
CA SER A 137 1.27 -5.17 -8.36
C SER A 137 0.91 -5.41 -9.83
N GLY A 138 0.82 -4.34 -10.61
CA GLY A 138 0.45 -4.43 -12.03
C GLY A 138 -1.06 -4.48 -12.26
N HIS A 139 -1.83 -3.99 -11.29
CA HIS A 139 -3.27 -3.75 -11.41
C HIS A 139 -3.51 -2.44 -12.17
N MET A 140 -4.62 -2.32 -12.89
CA MET A 140 -4.93 -1.15 -13.73
C MET A 140 -6.38 -0.70 -13.54
N PHE A 141 -6.61 0.63 -13.52
CA PHE A 141 -7.94 1.21 -13.53
C PHE A 141 -8.34 1.57 -14.97
N GLY A 142 -9.57 1.23 -15.35
CA GLY A 142 -10.20 1.61 -16.62
C GLY A 142 -9.90 0.68 -17.79
N GLU A 143 -8.68 0.20 -17.94
CA GLU A 143 -8.29 -0.69 -19.04
C GLU A 143 -7.52 -1.90 -18.51
N ASP A 144 -7.77 -3.08 -19.10
CA ASP A 144 -7.08 -4.31 -18.71
C ASP A 144 -5.79 -4.49 -19.52
N LEU A 145 -4.74 -3.82 -19.04
CA LEU A 145 -3.43 -3.78 -19.68
C LEU A 145 -2.33 -4.35 -18.78
N ASP A 146 -1.28 -4.88 -19.39
CA ASP A 146 -0.03 -5.22 -18.70
C ASP A 146 0.87 -3.97 -18.55
N PHE A 147 2.03 -4.15 -17.92
CA PHE A 147 3.01 -3.07 -17.70
C PHE A 147 3.64 -2.54 -19.00
N ASN A 148 3.47 -3.23 -20.13
CA ASN A 148 3.87 -2.77 -21.48
C ASN A 148 2.70 -2.14 -22.24
N LEU A 149 1.58 -1.86 -21.57
CA LEU A 149 0.33 -1.35 -22.16
C LEU A 149 -0.27 -2.27 -23.21
N ARG A 150 -0.09 -3.60 -23.08
CA ARG A 150 -0.69 -4.58 -23.96
C ARG A 150 -1.96 -5.14 -23.33
N PRO A 151 -3.02 -5.36 -24.11
CA PRO A 151 -4.23 -6.01 -23.61
C PRO A 151 -3.93 -7.35 -22.93
N LYS A 152 -4.52 -7.54 -21.76
CA LYS A 152 -4.48 -8.80 -21.01
C LYS A 152 -5.89 -9.20 -20.60
N ILE A 153 -6.05 -10.37 -19.99
CA ILE A 153 -7.31 -10.82 -19.40
C ILE A 153 -7.06 -11.02 -17.92
N SER A 154 -7.57 -10.10 -17.11
CA SER A 154 -7.52 -10.21 -15.64
C SER A 154 -8.61 -11.13 -15.12
N GLY A 155 -8.26 -11.95 -14.13
CA GLY A 155 -9.20 -12.91 -13.52
C GLY A 155 -10.18 -12.32 -12.54
N LEU A 156 -9.92 -11.08 -12.05
CA LEU A 156 -10.76 -10.39 -11.06
C LEU A 156 -10.89 -8.92 -11.44
N ILE A 157 -12.15 -8.44 -11.36
CA ILE A 157 -12.49 -7.03 -11.58
C ILE A 157 -13.12 -6.50 -10.30
N GLN A 158 -12.58 -5.41 -9.78
CA GLN A 158 -13.10 -4.69 -8.63
C GLN A 158 -13.72 -3.39 -9.09
N GLY A 159 -14.95 -3.08 -8.66
CA GLY A 159 -15.51 -1.73 -8.81
C GLY A 159 -14.70 -0.75 -7.94
N SER A 160 -14.24 0.35 -8.51
CA SER A 160 -13.46 1.35 -7.80
C SER A 160 -13.80 2.77 -8.26
N VAL A 161 -13.33 3.74 -7.50
CA VAL A 161 -13.40 5.15 -7.85
C VAL A 161 -12.01 5.67 -8.17
N SER A 162 -11.90 6.41 -9.27
CA SER A 162 -10.70 7.19 -9.58
C SER A 162 -10.94 8.66 -9.28
N TYR A 163 -9.90 9.35 -8.81
CA TYR A 163 -9.89 10.80 -8.62
C TYR A 163 -8.71 11.44 -9.35
N LYS A 164 -8.93 12.67 -9.85
CA LYS A 164 -7.82 13.54 -10.20
C LYS A 164 -7.19 14.09 -8.93
N LEU A 165 -5.89 13.87 -8.74
CA LEU A 165 -5.17 14.35 -7.56
C LEU A 165 -5.28 15.87 -7.41
N ASP A 166 -5.08 16.62 -8.50
CA ASP A 166 -5.18 18.08 -8.49
C ASP A 166 -6.55 18.59 -7.99
N GLN A 167 -7.64 17.88 -8.32
CA GLN A 167 -8.98 18.25 -7.83
C GLN A 167 -9.13 18.06 -6.33
N LEU A 168 -8.51 17.01 -5.77
CA LEU A 168 -8.53 16.78 -4.32
C LEU A 168 -7.78 17.88 -3.58
N ILE A 169 -6.66 18.32 -4.11
CA ILE A 169 -5.86 19.43 -3.56
C ILE A 169 -6.60 20.77 -3.72
N GLN A 170 -7.09 21.09 -4.91
CA GLN A 170 -7.80 22.35 -5.21
C GLN A 170 -9.07 22.52 -4.35
N LYS A 171 -9.76 21.42 -4.00
CA LYS A 171 -10.92 21.43 -3.11
C LYS A 171 -10.56 21.43 -1.62
N ASN A 172 -9.29 21.56 -1.27
CA ASN A 172 -8.77 21.47 0.10
C ASN A 172 -9.14 20.17 0.84
N MET A 173 -9.35 19.07 0.10
CA MET A 173 -9.58 17.74 0.68
C MET A 173 -8.27 17.08 1.10
N LEU A 174 -7.17 17.45 0.44
CA LEU A 174 -5.81 17.01 0.74
C LEU A 174 -4.89 18.22 0.81
N PRO A 175 -3.80 18.17 1.60
CA PRO A 175 -2.76 19.19 1.57
C PRO A 175 -2.01 19.18 0.24
N VAL A 176 -1.18 20.19 0.01
CA VAL A 176 -0.21 20.17 -1.10
C VAL A 176 0.95 19.28 -0.68
N PRO A 177 1.30 18.24 -1.45
CA PRO A 177 2.44 17.39 -1.15
C PRO A 177 3.77 18.11 -1.43
N THR A 178 4.80 17.76 -0.67
CA THR A 178 6.19 18.13 -0.97
C THR A 178 6.89 17.03 -1.78
N HIS A 179 6.40 15.79 -1.64
CA HIS A 179 6.91 14.60 -2.33
C HIS A 179 5.76 13.74 -2.85
N ILE A 180 5.94 13.18 -4.05
CA ILE A 180 5.02 12.22 -4.68
C ILE A 180 5.82 11.06 -5.26
#